data_40243f8ebf04e69537a0dad3bb57c801
#
_entry.id   40243f8ebf04e69537a0dad3bb57c801
#
_cell.length_a   1.000
_cell.length_b   1.000
_cell.length_c   1.000
_cell.angle_alpha   90.00
_cell.angle_beta   90.00
_cell.angle_gamma   90.00
#
_symmetry.space_group_name_H-M   'P 1'
#
loop_
_entity.id
_entity.type
_entity.pdbx_description
1 polymer ?
#
loop_
_entity_poly.entity_id
_entity_poly.type
_entity_poly.pdbx_seq_one_letter_code
_entity_poly.pdbx_strand_id
1 'polypeptide(L)'
;TIPDKLLKMADNKAFKKLTNPFLHLNEMMVAPDEGLPMVWAPQLTTRQITEKEIADYIEGYAKSAKLCKDIGVDGVEVHAVHEGYLMDQFTTKYTNHRADKYGGSFENRYRFAVEVVKAIKKECGDDYPVMLRYSVTSKVIDFKVGAVPGEEFNEIGRDMQESEKAAKYLQDAGYDALNADNGTYDSWYWAHPPVYMPLNCNLKEVEHIKKYVDIPVICAGRMQADVAAESIASGNIDAVAIGRQFICDGEYLTKLKEGREEDIRPCISCHNACLPLAYYKNSGVVLD
;
A
#
# COMPACT_ATOMS: atom_id res chain seq x y z
N THR A 1 2.01 -15.15 12.50
CA THR A 1 1.72 -16.47 11.89
C THR A 1 0.53 -17.08 12.62
N ILE A 2 -0.48 -17.47 11.88
CA ILE A 2 -1.61 -18.24 12.44
C ILE A 2 -1.04 -19.60 12.83
N PRO A 3 -1.20 -20.07 14.09
CA PRO A 3 -0.68 -21.36 14.51
C PRO A 3 -1.23 -22.49 13.63
N ASP A 4 -0.38 -23.43 13.19
CA ASP A 4 -0.76 -24.57 12.33
C ASP A 4 -1.95 -25.36 12.86
N LYS A 5 -2.10 -25.40 14.19
CA LYS A 5 -3.24 -26.04 14.84
C LYS A 5 -4.57 -25.34 14.53
N LEU A 6 -4.59 -24.01 14.43
CA LEU A 6 -5.76 -23.22 14.06
C LEU A 6 -6.10 -23.37 12.57
N LEU A 7 -5.08 -23.47 11.71
CA LEU A 7 -5.25 -23.71 10.27
C LEU A 7 -5.88 -25.10 10.02
N LYS A 8 -5.37 -26.15 10.68
CA LYS A 8 -5.95 -27.51 10.61
C LYS A 8 -7.38 -27.58 11.15
N MET A 9 -7.71 -26.75 12.15
CA MET A 9 -9.07 -26.66 12.68
C MET A 9 -10.00 -25.93 11.71
N ALA A 10 -9.53 -24.91 10.99
CA ALA A 10 -10.30 -24.18 10.01
C ALA A 10 -10.78 -25.06 8.83
N ASP A 11 -10.00 -26.08 8.46
CA ASP A 11 -10.36 -27.03 7.40
C ASP A 11 -11.30 -28.17 7.85
N ASN A 12 -11.52 -28.31 9.15
CA ASN A 12 -12.41 -29.35 9.68
C ASN A 12 -13.87 -28.98 9.48
N LYS A 13 -14.63 -29.81 8.71
CA LYS A 13 -16.07 -29.61 8.44
C LYS A 13 -16.93 -29.51 9.71
N ALA A 14 -16.57 -30.21 10.78
CA ALA A 14 -17.28 -30.14 12.07
C ALA A 14 -17.01 -28.81 12.79
N PHE A 15 -15.80 -28.29 12.70
CA PHE A 15 -15.43 -26.99 13.25
C PHE A 15 -16.09 -25.85 12.48
N LYS A 16 -16.17 -25.96 11.14
CA LYS A 16 -16.92 -25.03 10.28
C LYS A 16 -18.41 -24.91 10.66
N LYS A 17 -19.00 -25.98 11.19
CA LYS A 17 -20.39 -26.01 11.62
C LYS A 17 -20.65 -25.42 13.02
N LEU A 18 -19.60 -25.36 13.86
CA LEU A 18 -19.68 -24.95 15.28
C LEU A 18 -19.18 -23.52 15.51
N THR A 19 -18.46 -22.95 14.57
CA THR A 19 -17.85 -21.63 14.71
C THR A 19 -18.60 -20.55 13.93
N ASN A 20 -18.68 -19.37 14.54
CA ASN A 20 -19.15 -18.15 13.94
C ASN A 20 -18.54 -17.96 12.53
N PRO A 21 -19.30 -17.54 11.51
CA PRO A 21 -18.81 -17.32 10.14
C PRO A 21 -17.54 -16.48 10.03
N PHE A 22 -17.18 -15.71 11.06
CA PHE A 22 -15.91 -14.96 11.13
C PHE A 22 -14.64 -15.83 11.31
N LEU A 23 -14.76 -17.15 11.53
CA LEU A 23 -13.62 -18.06 11.70
C LEU A 23 -13.31 -18.94 10.49
N HIS A 24 -14.04 -18.78 9.38
CA HIS A 24 -13.75 -19.45 8.12
C HIS A 24 -12.60 -18.73 7.38
N LEU A 25 -11.36 -18.95 7.81
CA LEU A 25 -10.19 -18.25 7.27
C LEU A 25 -10.10 -18.35 5.74
N ASN A 26 -10.35 -19.52 5.15
CA ASN A 26 -10.34 -19.68 3.69
C ASN A 26 -11.46 -18.92 2.98
N GLU A 27 -12.61 -18.72 3.64
CA GLU A 27 -13.72 -17.92 3.09
C GLU A 27 -13.47 -16.42 3.21
N MET A 28 -12.63 -16.01 4.17
CA MET A 28 -12.22 -14.62 4.37
C MET A 28 -11.07 -14.20 3.45
N MET A 29 -10.30 -15.16 2.94
CA MET A 29 -9.17 -14.89 2.07
C MET A 29 -9.64 -14.75 0.63
N VAL A 30 -9.73 -13.51 0.18
CA VAL A 30 -10.22 -13.17 -1.16
C VAL A 30 -9.13 -12.47 -1.97
N ALA A 31 -9.14 -12.73 -3.28
CA ALA A 31 -8.29 -12.07 -4.25
C ALA A 31 -9.05 -11.92 -5.58
N PRO A 32 -8.51 -11.22 -6.58
CA PRO A 32 -9.07 -11.21 -7.92
C PRO A 32 -9.21 -12.62 -8.48
N ASP A 33 -8.22 -13.47 -8.27
CA ASP A 33 -8.16 -14.84 -8.74
C ASP A 33 -8.26 -15.88 -7.62
N GLU A 34 -8.73 -17.07 -7.96
CA GLU A 34 -8.68 -18.23 -7.09
C GLU A 34 -7.26 -18.80 -7.03
N GLY A 35 -6.87 -19.29 -5.84
CA GLY A 35 -5.61 -20.03 -5.65
C GLY A 35 -4.36 -19.17 -5.49
N LEU A 36 -4.47 -17.84 -5.43
CA LEU A 36 -3.31 -17.01 -5.10
C LEU A 36 -2.88 -17.29 -3.64
N PRO A 37 -1.63 -17.73 -3.43
CA PRO A 37 -1.14 -18.01 -2.09
C PRO A 37 -0.87 -16.70 -1.34
N MET A 38 -1.25 -16.68 -0.06
CA MET A 38 -0.95 -15.55 0.79
C MET A 38 0.55 -15.46 1.09
N VAL A 39 1.08 -14.24 1.10
CA VAL A 39 2.49 -13.98 1.40
C VAL A 39 2.89 -14.51 2.80
N TRP A 40 2.07 -14.22 3.80
CA TRP A 40 2.36 -14.55 5.22
C TRP A 40 1.83 -15.91 5.67
N ALA A 41 1.06 -16.58 4.84
CA ALA A 41 0.49 -17.89 5.08
C ALA A 41 0.33 -18.65 3.76
N PRO A 42 1.44 -19.07 3.12
CA PRO A 42 1.43 -19.65 1.77
C PRO A 42 0.66 -20.98 1.65
N GLN A 43 0.34 -21.59 2.78
CA GLN A 43 -0.54 -22.76 2.87
C GLN A 43 -2.04 -22.39 2.74
N LEU A 44 -2.40 -21.12 2.83
CA LEU A 44 -3.74 -20.62 2.57
C LEU A 44 -3.81 -20.09 1.15
N THR A 45 -4.80 -20.54 0.41
CA THR A 45 -5.11 -20.03 -0.92
C THR A 45 -6.36 -19.15 -0.86
N THR A 46 -6.40 -18.17 -1.74
CA THR A 46 -7.55 -17.28 -1.87
C THR A 46 -8.65 -17.96 -2.69
N ARG A 47 -9.89 -17.58 -2.44
CA ARG A 47 -10.98 -17.72 -3.40
C ARG A 47 -11.17 -16.44 -4.19
N GLN A 48 -11.77 -16.54 -5.35
CA GLN A 48 -12.13 -15.36 -6.12
C GLN A 48 -13.20 -14.54 -5.36
N ILE A 49 -12.95 -13.25 -5.20
CA ILE A 49 -13.92 -12.32 -4.63
C ILE A 49 -15.09 -12.10 -5.61
N THR A 50 -16.31 -12.11 -5.12
CA THR A 50 -17.50 -11.87 -5.94
C THR A 50 -17.72 -10.37 -6.20
N GLU A 51 -18.44 -10.04 -7.26
CA GLU A 51 -18.83 -8.64 -7.54
C GLU A 51 -19.67 -8.02 -6.41
N LYS A 52 -20.49 -8.84 -5.74
CA LYS A 52 -21.25 -8.38 -4.58
C LYS A 52 -20.33 -7.98 -3.43
N GLU A 53 -19.33 -8.79 -3.13
CA GLU A 53 -18.35 -8.47 -2.07
C GLU A 53 -17.52 -7.23 -2.43
N ILE A 54 -17.15 -7.06 -3.69
CA ILE A 54 -16.48 -5.82 -4.14
C ILE A 54 -17.39 -4.60 -3.86
N ALA A 55 -18.69 -4.70 -4.17
CA ALA A 55 -19.63 -3.63 -3.87
C ALA A 55 -19.77 -3.38 -2.35
N ASP A 56 -19.80 -4.45 -1.54
CA ASP A 56 -19.84 -4.35 -0.08
C ASP A 56 -18.56 -3.68 0.47
N TYR A 57 -17.38 -3.96 -0.10
CA TYR A 57 -16.11 -3.26 0.23
C TYR A 57 -16.18 -1.77 -0.13
N ILE A 58 -16.65 -1.43 -1.34
CA ILE A 58 -16.80 -0.03 -1.78
C ILE A 58 -17.70 0.75 -0.82
N GLU A 59 -18.84 0.17 -0.45
CA GLU A 59 -19.74 0.76 0.54
C GLU A 59 -19.06 0.91 1.91
N GLY A 60 -18.29 -0.09 2.32
CA GLY A 60 -17.50 -0.06 3.57
C GLY A 60 -16.49 1.08 3.61
N TYR A 61 -15.74 1.30 2.53
CA TYR A 61 -14.83 2.45 2.41
C TYR A 61 -15.57 3.78 2.53
N ALA A 62 -16.69 3.94 1.83
CA ALA A 62 -17.48 5.17 1.87
C ALA A 62 -18.03 5.46 3.28
N LYS A 63 -18.60 4.46 3.96
CA LYS A 63 -19.10 4.58 5.34
C LYS A 63 -17.99 4.89 6.33
N SER A 64 -16.82 4.28 6.18
CA SER A 64 -15.66 4.54 7.05
C SER A 64 -15.15 5.98 6.87
N ALA A 65 -15.03 6.44 5.64
CA ALA A 65 -14.64 7.82 5.35
C ALA A 65 -15.67 8.82 5.90
N LYS A 66 -16.96 8.53 5.76
CA LYS A 66 -18.04 9.36 6.34
C LYS A 66 -17.95 9.44 7.85
N LEU A 67 -17.69 8.32 8.53
CA LEU A 67 -17.46 8.32 9.97
C LEU A 67 -16.25 9.19 10.36
N CYS A 68 -15.14 9.07 9.64
CA CYS A 68 -13.97 9.92 9.85
C CYS A 68 -14.31 11.41 9.71
N LYS A 69 -15.03 11.78 8.65
CA LYS A 69 -15.50 13.15 8.44
C LYS A 69 -16.38 13.64 9.58
N ASP A 70 -17.35 12.83 10.01
CA ASP A 70 -18.34 13.22 11.04
C ASP A 70 -17.71 13.45 12.42
N ILE A 71 -16.58 12.82 12.71
CA ILE A 71 -15.81 13.05 13.95
C ILE A 71 -14.72 14.11 13.80
N GLY A 72 -14.65 14.82 12.66
CA GLY A 72 -13.75 15.95 12.44
C GLY A 72 -12.37 15.60 11.89
N VAL A 73 -12.20 14.44 11.27
CA VAL A 73 -10.97 14.11 10.51
C VAL A 73 -11.00 14.83 9.17
N ASP A 74 -9.94 15.55 8.83
CA ASP A 74 -9.88 16.46 7.68
C ASP A 74 -9.82 15.75 6.31
N GLY A 75 -9.39 14.50 6.26
CA GLY A 75 -9.29 13.69 5.05
C GLY A 75 -8.91 12.25 5.35
N VAL A 76 -8.94 11.39 4.34
CA VAL A 76 -8.57 9.97 4.47
C VAL A 76 -7.55 9.56 3.41
N GLU A 77 -6.72 8.59 3.75
CA GLU A 77 -5.87 7.89 2.79
C GLU A 77 -6.41 6.49 2.54
N VAL A 78 -6.64 6.16 1.27
CA VAL A 78 -7.03 4.81 0.85
C VAL A 78 -5.75 4.01 0.58
N HIS A 79 -5.49 3.01 1.41
CA HIS A 79 -4.38 2.09 1.20
C HIS A 79 -4.79 1.04 0.18
N ALA A 80 -4.52 1.28 -1.09
CA ALA A 80 -5.18 0.58 -2.16
C ALA A 80 -4.25 0.07 -3.26
N VAL A 81 -3.75 0.94 -4.10
CA VAL A 81 -2.90 0.58 -5.26
C VAL A 81 -1.44 0.50 -4.79
N HIS A 82 -1.18 -0.39 -3.83
CA HIS A 82 0.08 -0.45 -3.10
C HIS A 82 0.32 -1.83 -2.46
N GLU A 83 1.54 -2.32 -2.52
CA GLU A 83 2.08 -3.53 -1.85
C GLU A 83 1.31 -4.84 -2.10
N GLY A 84 0.57 -4.97 -3.21
CA GLY A 84 -0.17 -6.20 -3.48
C GLY A 84 -1.32 -6.47 -2.50
N TYR A 85 -1.81 -5.45 -1.77
CA TYR A 85 -3.10 -5.53 -1.08
C TYR A 85 -4.23 -5.73 -2.08
N LEU A 86 -5.39 -6.18 -1.62
CA LEU A 86 -6.48 -6.64 -2.46
C LEU A 86 -6.71 -5.76 -3.71
N MET A 87 -6.75 -4.43 -3.53
CA MET A 87 -7.03 -3.51 -4.63
C MET A 87 -5.86 -3.40 -5.62
N ASP A 88 -4.61 -3.46 -5.14
CA ASP A 88 -3.44 -3.48 -6.01
C ASP A 88 -3.36 -4.79 -6.82
N GLN A 89 -3.75 -5.92 -6.23
CA GLN A 89 -3.83 -7.19 -6.95
C GLN A 89 -4.81 -7.13 -8.14
N PHE A 90 -5.86 -6.31 -8.06
CA PHE A 90 -6.74 -6.05 -9.20
C PHE A 90 -6.04 -5.31 -10.33
N THR A 91 -5.11 -4.41 -10.02
CA THR A 91 -4.45 -3.57 -11.03
C THR A 91 -3.39 -4.30 -11.84
N THR A 92 -2.77 -5.34 -11.29
CA THR A 92 -1.66 -6.06 -11.92
C THR A 92 -2.15 -7.26 -12.75
N LYS A 93 -1.54 -7.46 -13.93
CA LYS A 93 -1.95 -8.51 -14.87
C LYS A 93 -1.61 -9.91 -14.37
N TYR A 94 -0.51 -10.05 -13.62
CA TYR A 94 -0.05 -11.35 -13.15
C TYR A 94 -0.85 -11.89 -11.96
N THR A 95 -1.70 -11.07 -11.34
CA THR A 95 -2.59 -11.46 -10.22
C THR A 95 -4.08 -11.35 -10.56
N ASN A 96 -4.44 -10.76 -11.71
CA ASN A 96 -5.83 -10.54 -12.10
C ASN A 96 -6.12 -11.08 -13.51
N HIS A 97 -6.64 -12.30 -13.58
CA HIS A 97 -7.09 -12.94 -14.82
C HIS A 97 -8.62 -13.01 -14.96
N ARG A 98 -9.34 -12.14 -14.22
CA ARG A 98 -10.80 -12.07 -14.26
C ARG A 98 -11.32 -11.76 -15.68
N ALA A 99 -12.44 -12.40 -16.03
CA ALA A 99 -13.13 -12.14 -17.30
C ALA A 99 -14.33 -11.19 -17.17
N ASP A 100 -14.63 -10.70 -15.96
CA ASP A 100 -15.70 -9.76 -15.70
C ASP A 100 -15.23 -8.29 -15.82
N LYS A 101 -16.11 -7.34 -15.42
CA LYS A 101 -15.84 -5.90 -15.49
C LYS A 101 -14.66 -5.41 -14.62
N TYR A 102 -14.07 -6.27 -13.79
CA TYR A 102 -12.92 -5.96 -12.94
C TYR A 102 -11.60 -6.55 -13.45
N GLY A 103 -11.59 -7.20 -14.63
CA GLY A 103 -10.40 -7.80 -15.22
C GLY A 103 -10.19 -7.47 -16.69
N GLY A 104 -9.08 -7.90 -17.26
CA GLY A 104 -8.71 -7.71 -18.64
C GLY A 104 -8.15 -6.32 -18.94
N SER A 105 -8.99 -5.37 -19.40
CA SER A 105 -8.52 -4.04 -19.81
C SER A 105 -7.94 -3.22 -18.64
N PHE A 106 -7.13 -2.21 -18.97
CA PHE A 106 -6.59 -1.28 -17.98
C PHE A 106 -7.70 -0.67 -17.12
N GLU A 107 -8.74 -0.14 -17.73
CA GLU A 107 -9.85 0.53 -17.05
C GLU A 107 -10.60 -0.44 -16.12
N ASN A 108 -10.76 -1.69 -16.51
CA ASN A 108 -11.37 -2.72 -15.69
C ASN A 108 -10.51 -3.08 -14.48
N ARG A 109 -9.20 -3.22 -14.66
CA ARG A 109 -8.27 -3.53 -13.58
C ARG A 109 -8.20 -2.42 -12.53
N TYR A 110 -8.31 -1.16 -12.91
CA TYR A 110 -8.32 -0.01 -12.01
C TYR A 110 -9.73 0.37 -11.52
N ARG A 111 -10.79 -0.27 -12.02
CA ARG A 111 -12.19 0.03 -11.70
C ARG A 111 -12.48 0.04 -10.21
N PHE A 112 -11.96 -0.91 -9.47
CA PHE A 112 -12.22 -1.00 -8.03
C PHE A 112 -11.71 0.25 -7.30
N ALA A 113 -10.47 0.69 -7.56
CA ALA A 113 -9.92 1.91 -6.97
C ALA A 113 -10.73 3.16 -7.35
N VAL A 114 -11.18 3.24 -8.60
CA VAL A 114 -12.03 4.33 -9.10
C VAL A 114 -13.41 4.35 -8.42
N GLU A 115 -14.04 3.19 -8.28
CA GLU A 115 -15.36 3.10 -7.63
C GLU A 115 -15.29 3.44 -6.14
N VAL A 116 -14.18 3.14 -5.45
CA VAL A 116 -13.96 3.51 -4.05
C VAL A 116 -13.89 5.03 -3.88
N VAL A 117 -13.04 5.73 -4.63
CA VAL A 117 -12.94 7.20 -4.48
C VAL A 117 -14.26 7.89 -4.82
N LYS A 118 -14.95 7.45 -5.86
CA LYS A 118 -16.27 7.99 -6.24
C LYS A 118 -17.32 7.77 -5.15
N ALA A 119 -17.32 6.60 -4.51
CA ALA A 119 -18.23 6.31 -3.40
C ALA A 119 -17.94 7.18 -2.17
N ILE A 120 -16.66 7.37 -1.83
CA ILE A 120 -16.24 8.27 -0.74
C ILE A 120 -16.66 9.71 -1.04
N LYS A 121 -16.36 10.22 -2.23
CA LYS A 121 -16.76 11.58 -2.63
C LYS A 121 -18.26 11.78 -2.60
N LYS A 122 -19.03 10.80 -3.05
CA LYS A 122 -20.50 10.82 -2.97
C LYS A 122 -21.03 10.95 -1.55
N GLU A 123 -20.44 10.22 -0.58
CA GLU A 123 -20.89 10.23 0.82
C GLU A 123 -20.35 11.43 1.62
N CYS A 124 -19.12 11.85 1.31
CA CYS A 124 -18.41 12.88 2.06
C CYS A 124 -18.46 14.26 1.40
N GLY A 125 -18.85 14.35 0.15
CA GLY A 125 -18.75 15.56 -0.68
C GLY A 125 -17.42 15.65 -1.42
N ASP A 126 -17.43 16.39 -2.53
CA ASP A 126 -16.27 16.52 -3.42
C ASP A 126 -15.08 17.22 -2.76
N ASP A 127 -15.34 18.08 -1.77
CA ASP A 127 -14.32 18.83 -1.04
C ASP A 127 -13.58 17.99 0.01
N TYR A 128 -14.06 16.79 0.36
CA TYR A 128 -13.41 15.96 1.37
C TYR A 128 -12.17 15.29 0.80
N PRO A 129 -10.94 15.57 1.31
CA PRO A 129 -9.70 15.06 0.76
C PRO A 129 -9.59 13.54 0.84
N VAL A 130 -9.27 12.91 -0.29
CA VAL A 130 -9.04 11.47 -0.40
C VAL A 130 -7.69 11.23 -1.04
N MET A 131 -6.69 10.87 -0.25
CA MET A 131 -5.38 10.46 -0.75
C MET A 131 -5.36 8.99 -1.14
N LEU A 132 -4.46 8.64 -2.04
CA LEU A 132 -4.18 7.26 -2.42
C LEU A 132 -2.77 6.87 -2.03
N ARG A 133 -2.61 5.78 -1.28
CA ARG A 133 -1.32 5.12 -1.17
C ARG A 133 -1.03 4.40 -2.49
N TYR A 134 0.08 4.75 -3.14
CA TYR A 134 0.34 4.40 -4.53
C TYR A 134 1.74 3.82 -4.73
N SER A 135 1.83 2.61 -5.27
CA SER A 135 3.08 2.03 -5.72
C SER A 135 3.34 2.42 -7.17
N VAL A 136 4.41 3.16 -7.43
CA VAL A 136 4.75 3.66 -8.77
C VAL A 136 5.10 2.50 -9.69
N THR A 137 6.06 1.66 -9.30
CA THR A 137 6.41 0.43 -10.01
C THR A 137 6.39 -0.77 -9.07
N SER A 138 5.98 -1.92 -9.58
CA SER A 138 5.86 -3.11 -8.75
C SER A 138 7.21 -3.72 -8.38
N LYS A 139 8.24 -3.53 -9.22
CA LYS A 139 9.59 -4.09 -9.03
C LYS A 139 9.58 -5.63 -8.95
N VAL A 140 8.80 -6.29 -9.79
CA VAL A 140 8.58 -7.75 -9.78
C VAL A 140 9.10 -8.39 -11.05
N ILE A 141 10.00 -9.36 -10.90
CA ILE A 141 10.58 -10.15 -11.99
C ILE A 141 9.70 -11.35 -12.32
N ASP A 142 9.22 -12.03 -11.28
CA ASP A 142 8.39 -13.23 -11.35
C ASP A 142 7.53 -13.31 -10.07
N PHE A 143 6.56 -14.20 -10.04
CA PHE A 143 5.73 -14.43 -8.87
C PHE A 143 6.59 -14.71 -7.63
N LYS A 144 6.48 -13.88 -6.61
CA LYS A 144 7.30 -13.86 -5.38
C LYS A 144 8.80 -13.56 -5.58
N VAL A 145 9.16 -12.98 -6.71
CA VAL A 145 10.54 -12.59 -6.98
C VAL A 145 10.59 -11.10 -7.34
N GLY A 146 11.09 -10.30 -6.42
CA GLY A 146 11.30 -8.87 -6.64
C GLY A 146 12.70 -8.55 -7.17
N ALA A 147 12.81 -7.48 -7.95
CA ALA A 147 14.07 -6.95 -8.44
C ALA A 147 14.84 -6.19 -7.34
N VAL A 148 16.16 -6.27 -7.34
CA VAL A 148 17.02 -5.48 -6.45
C VAL A 148 17.49 -4.19 -7.13
N PRO A 149 17.97 -3.17 -6.38
CA PRO A 149 18.50 -1.96 -6.97
C PRO A 149 19.65 -2.22 -7.96
N GLY A 150 19.54 -1.64 -9.16
CA GLY A 150 20.53 -1.79 -10.22
C GLY A 150 20.41 -3.04 -11.08
N GLU A 151 19.46 -3.90 -10.80
CA GLU A 151 19.16 -5.07 -11.63
C GLU A 151 18.36 -4.67 -12.87
N GLU A 152 18.78 -5.19 -14.04
CA GLU A 152 17.99 -5.11 -15.27
C GLU A 152 17.01 -6.28 -15.33
N PHE A 153 15.72 -5.99 -15.48
CA PHE A 153 14.66 -7.00 -15.49
C PHE A 153 13.47 -6.59 -16.34
N ASN A 154 12.63 -7.57 -16.68
CA ASN A 154 11.33 -7.32 -17.27
C ASN A 154 10.28 -7.24 -16.15
N GLU A 155 9.64 -6.09 -15.98
CA GLU A 155 8.57 -5.89 -15.02
C GLU A 155 7.31 -6.65 -15.43
N ILE A 156 6.83 -7.57 -14.58
CA ILE A 156 5.56 -8.30 -14.81
C ILE A 156 4.37 -7.63 -14.13
N GLY A 157 4.62 -6.76 -13.16
CA GLY A 157 3.60 -5.97 -12.45
C GLY A 157 3.28 -4.66 -13.16
N ARG A 158 3.21 -3.57 -12.41
CA ARG A 158 3.07 -2.21 -12.96
C ARG A 158 4.44 -1.66 -13.30
N ASP A 159 4.67 -1.43 -14.59
CA ASP A 159 5.83 -0.71 -15.09
C ASP A 159 5.60 0.82 -15.05
N MET A 160 6.63 1.58 -15.42
CA MET A 160 6.55 3.05 -15.42
C MET A 160 5.52 3.56 -16.42
N GLN A 161 5.41 2.97 -17.60
CA GLN A 161 4.48 3.40 -18.64
C GLN A 161 3.01 3.20 -18.20
N GLU A 162 2.68 2.05 -17.58
CA GLU A 162 1.36 1.84 -17.00
C GLU A 162 1.13 2.79 -15.81
N SER A 163 2.16 3.07 -15.01
CA SER A 163 2.07 3.97 -13.87
C SER A 163 1.75 5.41 -14.25
N GLU A 164 2.37 5.94 -15.30
CA GLU A 164 2.06 7.27 -15.85
C GLU A 164 0.57 7.40 -16.18
N LYS A 165 0.04 6.43 -16.92
CA LYS A 165 -1.39 6.37 -17.25
C LYS A 165 -2.26 6.22 -16.01
N ALA A 166 -1.86 5.36 -15.07
CA ALA A 166 -2.63 5.06 -13.87
C ALA A 166 -2.71 6.25 -12.92
N ALA A 167 -1.61 6.94 -12.67
CA ALA A 167 -1.58 8.13 -11.81
C ALA A 167 -2.55 9.21 -12.31
N LYS A 168 -2.50 9.52 -13.62
CA LYS A 168 -3.42 10.47 -14.24
C LYS A 168 -4.88 10.00 -14.19
N TYR A 169 -5.13 8.72 -14.46
CA TYR A 169 -6.47 8.13 -14.44
C TYR A 169 -7.10 8.15 -13.04
N LEU A 170 -6.30 7.91 -12.00
CA LEU A 170 -6.74 7.93 -10.62
C LEU A 170 -6.96 9.37 -10.12
N GLN A 171 -6.12 10.33 -10.50
CA GLN A 171 -6.39 11.76 -10.30
C GLN A 171 -7.73 12.16 -10.91
N ASP A 172 -7.95 11.82 -12.19
CA ASP A 172 -9.18 12.18 -12.91
C ASP A 172 -10.42 11.48 -12.33
N ALA A 173 -10.24 10.38 -11.62
CA ALA A 173 -11.30 9.68 -10.90
C ALA A 173 -11.71 10.37 -9.59
N GLY A 174 -10.85 11.27 -9.03
CA GLY A 174 -11.15 12.08 -7.85
C GLY A 174 -10.23 11.88 -6.64
N TYR A 175 -9.08 11.21 -6.78
CA TYR A 175 -8.04 11.26 -5.75
C TYR A 175 -7.35 12.62 -5.72
N ASP A 176 -7.15 13.18 -4.50
CA ASP A 176 -6.64 14.52 -4.29
C ASP A 176 -5.13 14.58 -4.04
N ALA A 177 -4.48 13.46 -3.75
CA ALA A 177 -3.03 13.35 -3.59
C ALA A 177 -2.58 11.89 -3.75
N LEU A 178 -1.30 11.69 -4.11
CA LEU A 178 -0.63 10.39 -4.13
C LEU A 178 0.43 10.34 -3.04
N ASN A 179 0.35 9.36 -2.13
CA ASN A 179 1.42 8.99 -1.22
C ASN A 179 2.18 7.80 -1.85
N ALA A 180 3.31 8.09 -2.47
CA ALA A 180 3.93 7.24 -3.46
C ALA A 180 5.29 6.66 -3.02
N ASP A 181 5.52 5.42 -3.41
CA ASP A 181 6.79 4.71 -3.36
C ASP A 181 6.82 3.60 -4.44
N ASN A 182 7.63 2.55 -4.26
CA ASN A 182 7.67 1.38 -5.15
C ASN A 182 7.42 0.10 -4.36
N GLY A 183 7.16 -0.97 -5.10
CA GLY A 183 7.13 -2.32 -4.59
C GLY A 183 5.74 -2.90 -4.37
N THR A 184 5.73 -4.20 -4.17
CA THR A 184 4.58 -5.02 -3.77
C THR A 184 5.01 -5.97 -2.66
N TYR A 185 4.17 -6.91 -2.24
CA TYR A 185 4.59 -7.98 -1.33
C TYR A 185 5.70 -8.87 -1.91
N ASP A 186 5.78 -9.02 -3.22
CA ASP A 186 6.82 -9.82 -3.87
C ASP A 186 8.18 -9.09 -3.89
N SER A 187 8.15 -7.77 -3.75
CA SER A 187 9.31 -6.86 -3.72
C SER A 187 9.24 -5.87 -2.55
N TRP A 188 8.70 -6.30 -1.41
CA TRP A 188 8.32 -5.46 -0.28
C TRP A 188 9.46 -4.60 0.32
N TYR A 189 10.71 -4.97 0.09
CA TYR A 189 11.88 -4.20 0.49
C TYR A 189 12.04 -2.87 -0.28
N TRP A 190 11.24 -2.60 -1.30
CA TRP A 190 11.11 -1.28 -1.90
C TRP A 190 10.14 -0.39 -1.13
N ALA A 191 9.01 -0.94 -0.69
CA ALA A 191 8.02 -0.20 0.11
C ALA A 191 8.48 -0.01 1.57
N HIS A 192 9.25 -0.97 2.11
CA HIS A 192 9.83 -0.94 3.46
C HIS A 192 11.36 -1.09 3.39
N PRO A 193 12.11 -0.11 2.85
CA PRO A 193 13.50 -0.32 2.52
C PRO A 193 14.39 -0.60 3.74
N PRO A 194 15.04 -1.79 3.81
CA PRO A 194 16.00 -2.11 4.86
C PRO A 194 17.37 -1.44 4.66
N VAL A 195 18.31 -1.73 5.56
CA VAL A 195 19.63 -1.07 5.59
C VAL A 195 20.43 -1.21 4.29
N TYR A 196 20.27 -2.32 3.58
CA TYR A 196 20.97 -2.59 2.31
C TYR A 196 20.36 -1.90 1.08
N MET A 197 19.16 -1.32 1.21
CA MET A 197 18.56 -0.51 0.15
C MET A 197 19.20 0.88 0.13
N PRO A 198 19.35 1.52 -1.05
CA PRO A 198 19.83 2.90 -1.13
C PRO A 198 18.99 3.88 -0.31
N LEU A 199 19.59 4.96 0.15
CA LEU A 199 18.85 6.12 0.65
C LEU A 199 18.08 6.75 -0.51
N ASN A 200 16.89 7.31 -0.21
CA ASN A 200 16.02 7.94 -1.19
C ASN A 200 15.62 7.02 -2.36
N CYS A 201 15.56 5.70 -2.12
CA CYS A 201 15.49 4.66 -3.16
C CYS A 201 14.29 4.76 -4.10
N ASN A 202 13.22 5.43 -3.69
CA ASN A 202 11.99 5.58 -4.48
C ASN A 202 11.88 6.97 -5.16
N LEU A 203 12.77 7.92 -4.82
CA LEU A 203 12.62 9.32 -5.21
C LEU A 203 12.55 9.51 -6.72
N LYS A 204 13.45 8.86 -7.46
CA LYS A 204 13.53 9.01 -8.92
C LYS A 204 12.25 8.67 -9.64
N GLU A 205 11.61 7.57 -9.29
CA GLU A 205 10.35 7.12 -9.87
C GLU A 205 9.18 8.03 -9.44
N VAL A 206 9.17 8.48 -8.18
CA VAL A 206 8.13 9.37 -7.66
C VAL A 206 8.21 10.76 -8.31
N GLU A 207 9.40 11.35 -8.44
CA GLU A 207 9.63 12.60 -9.20
C GLU A 207 9.20 12.47 -10.67
N HIS A 208 9.37 11.29 -11.24
CA HIS A 208 8.90 11.04 -12.60
C HIS A 208 7.38 11.11 -12.69
N ILE A 209 6.66 10.45 -11.77
CA ILE A 209 5.19 10.45 -11.73
C ILE A 209 4.62 11.84 -11.46
N LYS A 210 5.27 12.68 -10.66
CA LYS A 210 4.83 14.06 -10.42
C LYS A 210 4.62 14.86 -11.72
N LYS A 211 5.33 14.53 -12.79
CA LYS A 211 5.21 15.22 -14.09
C LYS A 211 3.92 14.89 -14.84
N TYR A 212 3.20 13.84 -14.41
CA TYR A 212 1.98 13.35 -15.07
C TYR A 212 0.70 13.70 -14.32
N VAL A 213 0.83 14.30 -13.13
CA VAL A 213 -0.31 14.66 -12.28
C VAL A 213 -0.19 16.10 -11.78
N ASP A 214 -1.35 16.74 -11.57
CA ASP A 214 -1.46 18.08 -11.03
C ASP A 214 -1.66 18.10 -9.52
N ILE A 215 -2.10 16.97 -8.95
CA ILE A 215 -2.31 16.79 -7.51
C ILE A 215 -0.97 16.65 -6.76
N PRO A 216 -0.96 16.92 -5.45
CA PRO A 216 0.22 16.69 -4.62
C PRO A 216 0.73 15.25 -4.67
N VAL A 217 2.05 15.12 -4.72
CA VAL A 217 2.75 13.83 -4.66
C VAL A 217 3.70 13.82 -3.47
N ILE A 218 3.51 12.84 -2.60
CA ILE A 218 4.27 12.64 -1.37
C ILE A 218 5.21 11.44 -1.62
N CYS A 219 6.51 11.60 -1.38
CA CYS A 219 7.48 10.52 -1.57
C CYS A 219 7.81 9.81 -0.25
N ALA A 220 7.76 8.47 -0.27
CA ALA A 220 8.20 7.62 0.83
C ALA A 220 9.39 6.72 0.42
N GLY A 221 10.26 6.34 1.38
CA GLY A 221 11.33 5.38 1.15
C GLY A 221 12.73 5.85 1.53
N ARG A 222 13.10 5.74 2.82
CA ARG A 222 14.40 6.15 3.38
C ARG A 222 14.82 7.58 2.99
N MET A 223 13.85 8.50 2.96
CA MET A 223 14.09 9.89 2.59
C MET A 223 14.99 10.60 3.60
N GLN A 224 16.04 11.28 3.09
CA GLN A 224 16.89 12.17 3.84
C GLN A 224 16.28 13.59 3.82
N ALA A 225 16.43 14.33 4.91
CA ALA A 225 15.80 15.65 5.07
C ALA A 225 16.28 16.69 4.06
N ASP A 226 17.58 16.73 3.79
CA ASP A 226 18.24 17.64 2.85
C ASP A 226 17.79 17.35 1.41
N VAL A 227 17.84 16.08 0.98
CA VAL A 227 17.38 15.65 -0.35
C VAL A 227 15.90 15.90 -0.53
N ALA A 228 15.09 15.64 0.52
CA ALA A 228 13.66 15.95 0.53
C ALA A 228 13.39 17.45 0.35
N ALA A 229 14.10 18.29 1.09
CA ALA A 229 13.96 19.76 1.00
C ALA A 229 14.36 20.28 -0.40
N GLU A 230 15.41 19.76 -1.01
CA GLU A 230 15.83 20.11 -2.36
C GLU A 230 14.78 19.70 -3.41
N SER A 231 14.28 18.48 -3.33
CA SER A 231 13.28 17.98 -4.27
C SER A 231 11.94 18.74 -4.17
N ILE A 232 11.51 19.09 -2.96
CA ILE A 232 10.32 19.93 -2.73
C ILE A 232 10.57 21.35 -3.25
N ALA A 233 11.70 21.97 -2.93
CA ALA A 233 12.03 23.32 -3.40
C ALA A 233 12.11 23.43 -4.94
N SER A 234 12.50 22.34 -5.59
CA SER A 234 12.57 22.24 -7.05
C SER A 234 11.20 21.90 -7.68
N GLY A 235 10.16 21.62 -6.89
CA GLY A 235 8.83 21.25 -7.38
C GLY A 235 8.76 19.83 -7.95
N ASN A 236 9.75 18.99 -7.69
CA ASN A 236 9.80 17.61 -8.18
C ASN A 236 8.88 16.68 -7.37
N ILE A 237 8.62 17.01 -6.11
CA ILE A 237 7.60 16.42 -5.23
C ILE A 237 6.99 17.52 -4.36
N ASP A 238 5.89 17.25 -3.68
CA ASP A 238 5.23 18.24 -2.81
C ASP A 238 5.50 18.01 -1.33
N ALA A 239 5.75 16.76 -0.93
CA ALA A 239 6.02 16.39 0.47
C ALA A 239 6.77 15.05 0.54
N VAL A 240 7.17 14.68 1.78
CA VAL A 240 7.73 13.37 2.09
C VAL A 240 6.99 12.68 3.22
N ALA A 241 6.89 11.35 3.15
CA ALA A 241 6.38 10.51 4.21
C ALA A 241 7.54 9.83 4.94
N ILE A 242 7.65 10.11 6.24
CA ILE A 242 8.71 9.59 7.12
C ILE A 242 8.04 8.80 8.25
N GLY A 243 8.28 7.49 8.31
CA GLY A 243 7.71 6.62 9.34
C GLY A 243 8.73 6.24 10.42
N ARG A 244 9.63 5.34 10.08
CA ARG A 244 10.56 4.70 11.04
C ARG A 244 11.49 5.67 11.76
N GLN A 245 11.85 6.80 11.14
CA GLN A 245 12.63 7.86 11.78
C GLN A 245 11.88 8.46 12.97
N PHE A 246 10.56 8.66 12.86
CA PHE A 246 9.72 9.13 13.98
C PHE A 246 9.57 8.10 15.10
N ILE A 247 9.59 6.80 14.78
CA ILE A 247 9.63 5.75 15.81
C ILE A 247 10.97 5.79 16.55
N CYS A 248 12.05 6.10 15.85
CA CYS A 248 13.39 6.17 16.42
C CYS A 248 13.61 7.45 17.25
N ASP A 249 13.04 8.57 16.80
CA ASP A 249 13.18 9.88 17.44
C ASP A 249 11.88 10.68 17.26
N GLY A 250 11.07 10.74 18.31
CA GLY A 250 9.79 11.47 18.30
C GLY A 250 9.95 12.99 18.18
N GLU A 251 11.13 13.54 18.50
CA GLU A 251 11.44 14.97 18.39
C GLU A 251 12.12 15.33 17.06
N TYR A 252 12.19 14.41 16.11
CA TYR A 252 12.91 14.58 14.84
C TYR A 252 12.64 15.91 14.15
N LEU A 253 11.36 16.28 13.93
CA LEU A 253 11.02 17.56 13.29
C LEU A 253 11.36 18.78 14.14
N THR A 254 11.21 18.69 15.46
CA THR A 254 11.56 19.77 16.38
C THR A 254 13.06 20.06 16.31
N LYS A 255 13.88 19.01 16.34
CA LYS A 255 15.34 19.10 16.23
C LYS A 255 15.77 19.71 14.90
N LEU A 256 15.16 19.25 13.77
CA LEU A 256 15.42 19.85 12.46
C LEU A 256 15.07 21.33 12.41
N LYS A 257 13.90 21.75 12.95
CA LYS A 257 13.47 23.15 12.98
C LYS A 257 14.38 24.03 13.81
N GLU A 258 14.99 23.49 14.85
CA GLU A 258 15.88 24.19 15.78
C GLU A 258 17.35 24.14 15.35
N GLY A 259 17.69 23.48 14.22
CA GLY A 259 19.05 23.34 13.75
C GLY A 259 19.91 22.43 14.64
N ARG A 260 19.29 21.47 15.34
CA ARG A 260 19.94 20.51 16.23
C ARG A 260 20.01 19.12 15.57
N GLU A 261 20.56 19.07 14.37
CA GLU A 261 20.60 17.84 13.58
C GLU A 261 21.51 16.77 14.21
N GLU A 262 22.57 17.21 14.90
CA GLU A 262 23.50 16.34 15.62
C GLU A 262 22.86 15.62 16.82
N ASP A 263 21.74 16.14 17.35
CA ASP A 263 20.98 15.52 18.43
C ASP A 263 19.99 14.45 17.93
N ILE A 264 19.79 14.34 16.61
CA ILE A 264 18.84 13.38 16.05
C ILE A 264 19.37 11.96 16.21
N ARG A 265 18.54 11.09 16.80
CA ARG A 265 18.80 9.64 16.82
C ARG A 265 18.40 9.04 15.46
N PRO A 266 19.36 8.64 14.60
CA PRO A 266 19.05 8.18 13.26
C PRO A 266 18.44 6.78 13.26
N CYS A 267 17.41 6.57 12.44
CA CYS A 267 16.92 5.23 12.11
C CYS A 267 17.93 4.52 11.20
N ILE A 268 18.49 3.41 11.69
CA ILE A 268 19.48 2.62 10.93
C ILE A 268 18.83 1.61 9.98
N SER A 269 17.52 1.62 9.82
CA SER A 269 16.74 0.73 8.94
C SER A 269 17.00 -0.77 9.14
N CYS A 270 17.28 -1.18 10.38
CA CYS A 270 17.61 -2.57 10.73
C CYS A 270 16.40 -3.52 10.70
N HIS A 271 15.18 -3.00 10.73
CA HIS A 271 13.92 -3.74 10.81
C HIS A 271 13.76 -4.64 12.06
N ASN A 272 14.64 -4.52 13.07
CA ASN A 272 14.62 -5.44 14.21
C ASN A 272 13.42 -5.27 15.14
N ALA A 273 12.89 -4.07 15.27
CA ALA A 273 11.76 -3.79 16.16
C ALA A 273 10.49 -3.36 15.41
N CYS A 274 10.61 -2.43 14.46
CA CYS A 274 9.44 -1.80 13.81
C CYS A 274 8.62 -2.77 12.93
N LEU A 275 9.24 -3.74 12.25
CA LEU A 275 8.53 -4.72 11.41
C LEU A 275 8.29 -6.06 12.11
N PRO A 276 9.31 -6.77 12.65
CA PRO A 276 9.06 -8.05 13.30
C PRO A 276 8.10 -7.96 14.48
N LEU A 277 8.15 -6.88 15.26
CA LEU A 277 7.27 -6.73 16.41
C LEU A 277 5.80 -6.51 16.02
N ALA A 278 5.54 -5.89 14.87
CA ALA A 278 4.19 -5.79 14.32
C ALA A 278 3.61 -7.16 13.98
N TYR A 279 4.46 -8.13 13.62
CA TYR A 279 4.06 -9.48 13.21
C TYR A 279 4.19 -10.54 14.31
N TYR A 280 5.09 -10.35 15.30
CA TYR A 280 5.28 -11.29 16.40
C TYR A 280 4.47 -10.84 17.63
N LYS A 281 3.27 -11.36 17.77
CA LYS A 281 2.30 -11.07 18.84
C LYS A 281 2.79 -11.19 20.29
N ASN A 282 4.00 -11.70 20.53
CA ASN A 282 4.47 -12.05 21.87
C ASN A 282 5.67 -11.22 22.34
N SER A 283 6.06 -10.23 21.60
CA SER A 283 7.20 -9.43 21.99
C SER A 283 6.76 -8.32 22.92
N GLY A 284 6.34 -8.34 24.03
CA GLY A 284 5.96 -7.23 24.94
C GLY A 284 6.96 -6.04 24.97
N VAL A 285 7.49 -5.70 23.81
CA VAL A 285 8.37 -4.57 23.58
C VAL A 285 7.51 -3.37 23.27
N VAL A 286 7.48 -2.46 24.17
CA VAL A 286 6.99 -1.09 23.95
C VAL A 286 8.02 -0.38 23.08
N LEU A 287 7.61 0.17 21.97
CA LEU A 287 8.44 1.10 21.22
C LEU A 287 8.37 2.44 21.95
N ASP A 288 9.39 2.73 22.75
CA ASP A 288 9.58 4.04 23.36
C ASP A 288 10.16 5.02 22.36
#